data_f3b402dd525a34a72ff9c169ef498c2c
#
_entry.id   f3b402dd525a34a72ff9c169ef498c2c
#
_cell.length_a   1.000
_cell.length_b   1.000
_cell.length_c   1.000
_cell.angle_alpha   90.00
_cell.angle_beta   90.00
_cell.angle_gamma   90.00
#
_symmetry.space_group_name_H-M   'P 1'
#
loop_
_entity.id
_entity.type
_entity.pdbx_description
1 polymer ?
#
loop_
_entity_poly.entity_id
_entity_poly.type
_entity_poly.pdbx_seq_one_letter_code
_entity_poly.pdbx_strand_id
1 'polypeptide(L)'
;MLKIENLQVHYGGIQALRGISLEVPDGRIVTLIGANGAGKSTTLNTIAGLLRPRTGSVTFDGVNLASIPSSKVVSHGMALCPEGRRIFQQMTVRENLEMGGYTRPATEIPASLEDVFTRFPRLKEREKQVAGTLSGGEQQMLAM
;
A
#
# COMPACT_ATOMS: atom_id res chain seq x y z
N MET A 1 -8.36 -12.52 4.18
CA MET A 1 -7.12 -13.02 4.84
C MET A 1 -5.95 -13.01 3.86
N LEU A 2 -4.77 -12.50 4.26
CA LEU A 2 -3.53 -12.59 3.47
C LEU A 2 -2.67 -13.76 3.96
N LYS A 3 -2.19 -14.59 3.02
CA LYS A 3 -1.31 -15.72 3.29
C LYS A 3 -0.09 -15.68 2.37
N ILE A 4 1.08 -15.83 2.96
CA ILE A 4 2.37 -15.93 2.26
C ILE A 4 2.98 -17.27 2.60
N GLU A 5 3.39 -18.03 1.60
CA GLU A 5 3.95 -19.37 1.78
C GLU A 5 5.29 -19.48 1.06
N ASN A 6 6.32 -19.80 1.81
CA ASN A 6 7.68 -20.12 1.34
C ASN A 6 8.22 -19.12 0.30
N LEU A 7 8.03 -17.83 0.55
CA LEU A 7 8.32 -16.75 -0.39
C LEU A 7 9.81 -16.54 -0.55
N GLN A 8 10.32 -16.73 -1.75
CA GLN A 8 11.72 -16.45 -2.12
C GLN A 8 11.78 -15.36 -3.19
N VAL A 9 12.60 -14.36 -2.96
CA VAL A 9 12.78 -13.23 -3.87
C VAL A 9 14.25 -12.96 -4.08
N HIS A 10 14.61 -12.66 -5.32
CA HIS A 10 15.98 -12.37 -5.73
C HIS A 10 16.06 -11.02 -6.46
N TYR A 11 17.14 -10.30 -6.22
CA TYR A 11 17.58 -9.16 -7.02
C TYR A 11 18.80 -9.58 -7.81
N GLY A 12 18.61 -9.98 -9.07
CA GLY A 12 19.69 -10.61 -9.85
C GLY A 12 20.20 -11.86 -9.14
N GLY A 13 21.49 -11.89 -8.79
CA GLY A 13 22.14 -13.00 -8.07
C GLY A 13 21.94 -12.98 -6.55
N ILE A 14 21.37 -11.91 -5.97
CA ILE A 14 21.25 -11.75 -4.51
C ILE A 14 19.89 -12.26 -4.05
N GLN A 15 19.87 -13.25 -3.17
CA GLN A 15 18.66 -13.75 -2.53
C GLN A 15 18.25 -12.83 -1.38
N ALA A 16 17.20 -12.03 -1.58
CA ALA A 16 16.68 -11.08 -0.60
C ALA A 16 15.70 -11.72 0.40
N LEU A 17 14.87 -12.69 -0.05
CA LEU A 17 14.01 -13.49 0.81
C LEU A 17 14.30 -14.97 0.63
N ARG A 18 14.42 -15.70 1.75
CA ARG A 18 14.91 -17.08 1.79
C ARG A 18 13.82 -18.10 2.20
N GLY A 19 12.57 -17.87 1.78
CA GLY A 19 11.48 -18.78 2.10
C GLY A 19 10.74 -18.35 3.36
N ILE A 20 10.24 -17.11 3.38
CA ILE A 20 9.39 -16.64 4.50
C ILE A 20 7.95 -17.09 4.32
N SER A 21 7.29 -17.39 5.44
CA SER A 21 5.86 -17.67 5.49
C SER A 21 5.24 -16.86 6.62
N LEU A 22 4.08 -16.25 6.36
CA LEU A 22 3.30 -15.52 7.36
C LEU A 22 1.83 -15.44 6.95
N GLU A 23 0.98 -15.20 7.92
CA GLU A 23 -0.46 -14.99 7.71
C GLU A 23 -0.89 -13.67 8.38
N VAL A 24 -1.80 -12.97 7.72
CA VAL A 24 -2.52 -11.82 8.30
C VAL A 24 -4.00 -12.19 8.31
N PRO A 25 -4.54 -12.63 9.47
CA PRO A 25 -5.96 -12.93 9.60
C PRO A 25 -6.81 -11.67 9.44
N ASP A 26 -8.08 -11.84 9.06
CA ASP A 26 -9.02 -10.73 8.92
C ASP A 26 -9.18 -9.97 10.24
N GLY A 27 -9.22 -8.65 10.16
CA GLY A 27 -9.35 -7.77 11.32
C GLY A 27 -8.12 -7.73 12.24
N ARG A 28 -6.98 -8.29 11.83
CA ARG A 28 -5.73 -8.29 12.61
C ARG A 28 -4.66 -7.38 12.01
N ILE A 29 -3.84 -6.81 12.88
CA ILE A 29 -2.62 -6.09 12.50
C ILE A 29 -1.42 -6.99 12.75
N VAL A 30 -0.61 -7.19 11.73
CA VAL A 30 0.64 -7.95 11.80
C VAL A 30 1.81 -7.01 11.53
N THR A 31 2.84 -7.06 12.36
CA THR A 31 4.04 -6.21 12.24
C THR A 31 5.24 -7.05 11.84
N LEU A 32 5.98 -6.59 10.83
CA LEU A 32 7.28 -7.14 10.45
C LEU A 32 8.39 -6.39 11.18
N ILE A 33 9.13 -7.09 12.03
CA ILE A 33 10.25 -6.53 12.79
C ILE A 33 11.56 -7.14 12.27
N GLY A 34 12.60 -6.32 12.16
CA GLY A 34 13.92 -6.76 11.72
C GLY A 34 14.84 -5.59 11.42
N ALA A 35 16.14 -5.87 11.35
CA ALA A 35 17.17 -4.89 10.99
C ALA A 35 16.99 -4.34 9.55
N ASN A 36 17.73 -3.27 9.22
CA ASN A 36 17.80 -2.80 7.85
C ASN A 36 18.43 -3.89 6.96
N GLY A 37 17.84 -4.13 5.79
CA GLY A 37 18.23 -5.22 4.93
C GLY A 37 17.62 -6.59 5.24
N ALA A 38 16.82 -6.74 6.31
CA ALA A 38 16.16 -8.01 6.65
C ALA A 38 15.04 -8.44 5.68
N GLY A 39 14.77 -7.69 4.62
CA GLY A 39 13.78 -8.04 3.61
C GLY A 39 12.36 -7.51 3.86
N LYS A 40 12.14 -6.64 4.86
CA LYS A 40 10.80 -6.10 5.17
C LYS A 40 10.15 -5.41 3.96
N SER A 41 10.83 -4.42 3.37
CA SER A 41 10.33 -3.69 2.19
C SER A 41 10.22 -4.61 0.97
N THR A 42 11.13 -5.59 0.82
CA THR A 42 11.05 -6.60 -0.23
C THR A 42 9.79 -7.44 -0.09
N THR A 43 9.44 -7.84 1.13
CA THR A 43 8.20 -8.58 1.43
C THR A 43 6.97 -7.76 1.03
N LEU A 44 6.87 -6.51 1.51
CA LEU A 44 5.74 -5.62 1.20
C LEU A 44 5.62 -5.35 -0.31
N ASN A 45 6.74 -5.08 -0.99
CA ASN A 45 6.74 -4.85 -2.43
C ASN A 45 6.33 -6.12 -3.23
N THR A 46 6.66 -7.31 -2.72
CA THR A 46 6.23 -8.57 -3.34
C THR A 46 4.75 -8.81 -3.14
N ILE A 47 4.22 -8.53 -1.94
CA ILE A 47 2.78 -8.58 -1.65
C ILE A 47 2.01 -7.63 -2.59
N ALA A 48 2.50 -6.41 -2.77
CA ALA A 48 1.89 -5.41 -3.66
C ALA A 48 2.08 -5.72 -5.17
N GLY A 49 2.75 -6.83 -5.52
CA GLY A 49 2.98 -7.21 -6.91
C GLY A 49 4.05 -6.40 -7.64
N LEU A 50 4.78 -5.52 -6.94
CA LEU A 50 5.86 -4.72 -7.51
C LEU A 50 7.12 -5.55 -7.78
N LEU A 51 7.28 -6.65 -7.05
CA LEU A 51 8.34 -7.65 -7.23
C LEU A 51 7.72 -9.02 -7.47
N ARG A 52 8.31 -9.79 -8.37
CA ARG A 52 7.88 -11.17 -8.61
C ARG A 52 8.69 -12.14 -7.76
N PRO A 53 8.03 -13.04 -7.02
CA PRO A 53 8.73 -14.09 -6.30
C PRO A 53 9.35 -15.09 -7.28
N ARG A 54 10.49 -15.65 -6.92
CA ARG A 54 11.08 -16.77 -7.66
C ARG A 54 10.36 -18.07 -7.34
N THR A 55 10.00 -18.26 -6.08
CA THR A 55 9.19 -19.39 -5.59
C THR A 55 8.30 -18.92 -4.45
N GLY A 56 7.32 -19.74 -4.09
CA GLY A 56 6.32 -19.44 -3.06
C GLY A 56 5.10 -18.74 -3.63
N SER A 57 4.19 -18.40 -2.75
CA SER A 57 2.91 -17.77 -3.12
C SER A 57 2.55 -16.62 -2.20
N VAL A 58 1.75 -15.70 -2.74
CA VAL A 58 1.08 -14.63 -2.03
C VAL A 58 -0.39 -14.72 -2.37
N THR A 59 -1.22 -15.11 -1.42
CA THR A 59 -2.66 -15.29 -1.61
C THR A 59 -3.43 -14.30 -0.74
N PHE A 60 -4.33 -13.55 -1.36
CA PHE A 60 -5.23 -12.62 -0.67
C PHE A 60 -6.68 -12.97 -1.04
N ASP A 61 -7.49 -13.30 -0.02
CA ASP A 61 -8.88 -13.73 -0.17
C ASP A 61 -9.10 -14.79 -1.27
N GLY A 62 -8.21 -15.78 -1.30
CA GLY A 62 -8.22 -16.88 -2.26
C GLY A 62 -7.61 -16.55 -3.64
N VAL A 63 -7.22 -15.30 -3.89
CA VAL A 63 -6.59 -14.87 -5.16
C VAL A 63 -5.07 -14.87 -5.02
N ASN A 64 -4.37 -15.58 -5.92
CA ASN A 64 -2.91 -15.52 -5.98
C ASN A 64 -2.44 -14.21 -6.62
N LEU A 65 -1.94 -13.29 -5.82
CA LEU A 65 -1.50 -11.96 -6.27
C LEU A 65 -0.28 -12.01 -7.19
N ALA A 66 0.57 -13.05 -7.09
CA ALA A 66 1.72 -13.21 -7.96
C ALA A 66 1.33 -13.47 -9.44
N SER A 67 0.10 -13.93 -9.70
CA SER A 67 -0.41 -14.22 -11.04
C SER A 67 -1.04 -13.02 -11.75
N ILE A 68 -1.31 -11.93 -11.02
CA ILE A 68 -1.99 -10.74 -11.56
C ILE A 68 -1.01 -9.56 -11.76
N PRO A 69 -1.27 -8.64 -12.70
CA PRO A 69 -0.50 -7.41 -12.84
C PRO A 69 -0.57 -6.55 -11.57
N SER A 70 0.54 -5.91 -11.18
CA SER A 70 0.58 -5.03 -9.99
C SER A 70 -0.47 -3.92 -10.01
N SER A 71 -0.76 -3.36 -11.20
CA SER A 71 -1.82 -2.35 -11.38
C SER A 71 -3.23 -2.86 -11.04
N LYS A 72 -3.44 -4.17 -11.00
CA LYS A 72 -4.73 -4.79 -10.65
C LYS A 72 -4.83 -5.21 -9.19
N VAL A 73 -3.71 -5.24 -8.44
CA VAL A 73 -3.69 -5.62 -7.02
C VAL A 73 -4.61 -4.72 -6.19
N VAL A 74 -4.62 -3.41 -6.49
CA VAL A 74 -5.50 -2.44 -5.81
C VAL A 74 -6.97 -2.76 -6.01
N SER A 75 -7.38 -3.20 -7.20
CA SER A 75 -8.77 -3.58 -7.49
C SER A 75 -9.22 -4.82 -6.71
N HIS A 76 -8.29 -5.61 -6.16
CA HIS A 76 -8.57 -6.71 -5.24
C HIS A 76 -8.62 -6.28 -3.77
N GLY A 77 -8.56 -4.97 -3.47
CA GLY A 77 -8.69 -4.44 -2.10
C GLY A 77 -7.37 -4.34 -1.33
N MET A 78 -6.23 -4.49 -1.99
CA MET A 78 -4.92 -4.37 -1.34
C MET A 78 -4.17 -3.14 -1.86
N ALA A 79 -3.76 -2.26 -0.94
CA ALA A 79 -2.94 -1.09 -1.25
C ALA A 79 -1.64 -1.10 -0.45
N LEU A 80 -0.59 -0.52 -1.00
CA LEU A 80 0.69 -0.29 -0.34
C LEU A 80 0.90 1.20 -0.13
N CYS A 81 1.09 1.60 1.14
CA CYS A 81 1.67 2.91 1.45
C CYS A 81 3.20 2.78 1.44
N PRO A 82 3.91 3.32 0.43
CA PRO A 82 5.34 3.12 0.28
C PRO A 82 6.15 3.99 1.25
N GLU A 83 7.41 3.62 1.45
CA GLU A 83 8.37 4.48 2.15
C GLU A 83 8.50 5.84 1.42
N GLY A 84 8.67 6.92 2.21
CA GLY A 84 8.79 8.27 1.67
C GLY A 84 7.44 8.89 1.26
N ARG A 85 6.31 8.32 1.71
CA ARG A 85 4.93 8.80 1.53
C ARG A 85 4.45 8.79 0.08
N ARG A 86 5.26 9.27 -0.87
CA ARG A 86 4.99 9.28 -2.32
C ARG A 86 3.70 10.01 -2.73
N ILE A 87 3.32 11.06 -1.98
CA ILE A 87 2.22 11.94 -2.38
C ILE A 87 2.59 12.80 -3.60
N PHE A 88 1.61 13.27 -4.32
CA PHE A 88 1.78 14.23 -5.40
C PHE A 88 1.95 15.64 -4.81
N GLN A 89 3.19 16.04 -4.56
CA GLN A 89 3.52 17.24 -3.78
C GLN A 89 3.03 18.54 -4.40
N GLN A 90 2.86 18.59 -5.74
CA GLN A 90 2.39 19.79 -6.46
C GLN A 90 0.86 19.87 -6.57
N MET A 91 0.16 18.81 -6.21
CA MET A 91 -1.29 18.75 -6.18
C MET A 91 -1.81 19.16 -4.78
N THR A 92 -3.06 19.60 -4.72
CA THR A 92 -3.74 19.86 -3.45
C THR A 92 -3.98 18.57 -2.67
N VAL A 93 -4.33 18.69 -1.39
CA VAL A 93 -4.77 17.57 -0.56
C VAL A 93 -5.95 16.85 -1.22
N ARG A 94 -6.97 17.61 -1.66
CA ARG A 94 -8.16 17.05 -2.32
C ARG A 94 -7.80 16.26 -3.57
N GLU A 95 -6.99 16.82 -4.47
CA GLU A 95 -6.57 16.15 -5.70
C GLU A 95 -5.79 14.85 -5.41
N ASN A 96 -4.93 14.82 -4.39
CA ASN A 96 -4.26 13.60 -3.96
C ASN A 96 -5.25 12.52 -3.52
N LEU A 97 -6.27 12.88 -2.72
CA LEU A 97 -7.30 11.96 -2.26
C LEU A 97 -8.16 11.44 -3.43
N GLU A 98 -8.53 12.30 -4.37
CA GLU A 98 -9.27 11.92 -5.58
C GLU A 98 -8.44 10.94 -6.44
N MET A 99 -7.13 11.15 -6.56
CA MET A 99 -6.22 10.21 -7.22
C MET A 99 -6.17 8.86 -6.51
N GLY A 100 -6.24 8.83 -5.18
CA GLY A 100 -6.34 7.57 -4.41
C GLY A 100 -7.60 6.77 -4.71
N GLY A 101 -8.68 7.45 -5.10
CA GLY A 101 -9.95 6.84 -5.49
C GLY A 101 -10.04 6.39 -6.96
N TYR A 102 -8.98 6.41 -7.74
CA TYR A 102 -9.02 6.22 -9.21
C TYR A 102 -9.63 4.89 -9.68
N THR A 103 -9.69 3.87 -8.81
CA THR A 103 -10.32 2.58 -9.11
C THR A 103 -11.82 2.53 -8.77
N ARG A 104 -12.36 3.58 -8.15
CA ARG A 104 -13.76 3.68 -7.73
C ARG A 104 -14.61 4.38 -8.80
N PRO A 105 -15.90 4.07 -8.89
CA PRO A 105 -16.83 4.86 -9.67
C PRO A 105 -16.82 6.33 -9.23
N ALA A 106 -16.88 7.26 -10.18
CA ALA A 106 -16.87 8.71 -9.88
C ALA A 106 -18.01 9.13 -8.91
N THR A 107 -19.12 8.40 -8.94
CA THR A 107 -20.28 8.63 -8.05
C THR A 107 -20.00 8.30 -6.58
N GLU A 108 -18.99 7.48 -6.28
CA GLU A 108 -18.61 7.11 -4.91
C GLU A 108 -17.54 8.05 -4.32
N ILE A 109 -16.82 8.81 -5.15
CA ILE A 109 -15.72 9.67 -4.70
C ILE A 109 -16.16 10.69 -3.64
N PRO A 110 -17.29 11.42 -3.79
CA PRO A 110 -17.70 12.40 -2.78
C PRO A 110 -17.93 11.77 -1.40
N ALA A 111 -18.59 10.62 -1.33
CA ALA A 111 -18.83 9.92 -0.07
C ALA A 111 -17.53 9.39 0.55
N SER A 112 -16.61 8.88 -0.27
CA SER A 112 -15.29 8.42 0.18
C SER A 112 -14.46 9.58 0.74
N LEU A 113 -14.50 10.76 0.12
CA LEU A 113 -13.82 11.97 0.63
C LEU A 113 -14.35 12.39 1.99
N GLU A 114 -15.69 12.40 2.19
CA GLU A 114 -16.28 12.75 3.49
C GLU A 114 -15.89 11.73 4.58
N ASP A 115 -15.80 10.44 4.26
CA ASP A 115 -15.30 9.42 5.21
C ASP A 115 -13.83 9.71 5.59
N VAL A 116 -12.97 9.98 4.62
CA VAL A 116 -11.56 10.34 4.87
C VAL A 116 -11.47 11.60 5.72
N PHE A 117 -12.23 12.65 5.41
CA PHE A 117 -12.24 13.91 6.16
C PHE A 117 -12.80 13.77 7.58
N THR A 118 -13.71 12.84 7.79
CA THR A 118 -14.19 12.47 9.13
C THR A 118 -13.10 11.79 9.96
N ARG A 119 -12.33 10.90 9.35
CA ARG A 119 -11.19 10.20 10.00
C ARG A 119 -9.99 11.12 10.21
N PHE A 120 -9.75 12.05 9.28
CA PHE A 120 -8.62 12.97 9.27
C PHE A 120 -9.07 14.42 9.12
N PRO A 121 -9.66 15.05 10.16
CA PRO A 121 -10.20 16.41 10.10
C PRO A 121 -9.17 17.47 9.64
N ARG A 122 -7.88 17.26 9.96
CA ARG A 122 -6.79 18.14 9.52
C ARG A 122 -6.63 18.18 8.02
N LEU A 123 -6.92 17.09 7.32
CA LEU A 123 -6.89 17.07 5.84
C LEU A 123 -8.06 17.87 5.27
N LYS A 124 -9.23 17.85 5.93
CA LYS A 124 -10.38 18.68 5.54
C LYS A 124 -10.08 20.17 5.67
N GLU A 125 -9.51 20.60 6.79
CA GLU A 125 -9.12 22.00 7.01
C GLU A 125 -8.16 22.53 5.93
N ARG A 126 -7.40 21.63 5.32
CA ARG A 126 -6.33 21.91 4.36
C ARG A 126 -6.61 21.36 2.96
N GLU A 127 -7.87 21.04 2.65
CA GLU A 127 -8.20 20.32 1.41
C GLU A 127 -7.72 21.01 0.13
N LYS A 128 -7.66 22.36 0.14
CA LYS A 128 -7.20 23.20 -0.97
C LYS A 128 -5.70 23.53 -0.92
N GLN A 129 -5.01 23.14 0.15
CA GLN A 129 -3.58 23.41 0.32
C GLN A 129 -2.75 22.47 -0.54
N VAL A 130 -1.66 22.97 -1.10
CA VAL A 130 -0.70 22.17 -1.86
C VAL A 130 -0.01 21.17 -0.92
N ALA A 131 -0.07 19.88 -1.26
CA ALA A 131 0.33 18.79 -0.38
C ALA A 131 1.82 18.83 0.03
N GLY A 132 2.68 19.37 -0.84
CA GLY A 132 4.10 19.53 -0.54
C GLY A 132 4.39 20.49 0.63
N THR A 133 3.44 21.38 0.99
CA THR A 133 3.57 22.36 2.09
C THR A 133 3.04 21.83 3.43
N LEU A 134 2.50 20.64 3.46
CA LEU A 134 2.03 19.99 4.69
C LEU A 134 3.19 19.56 5.59
N SER A 135 2.93 19.48 6.88
CA SER A 135 3.87 18.86 7.83
C SER A 135 4.09 17.37 7.49
N GLY A 136 5.21 16.80 7.97
CA GLY A 136 5.51 15.40 7.73
C GLY A 136 4.43 14.42 8.22
N GLY A 137 3.77 14.72 9.33
CA GLY A 137 2.66 13.93 9.85
C GLY A 137 1.40 14.03 8.98
N GLU A 138 1.05 15.24 8.53
CA GLU A 138 -0.09 15.46 7.63
C GLU A 138 0.12 14.80 6.26
N GLN A 139 1.36 14.84 5.73
CA GLN A 139 1.70 14.11 4.52
C GLN A 139 1.58 12.59 4.69
N GLN A 140 1.88 12.06 5.89
CA GLN A 140 1.70 10.64 6.19
C GLN A 140 0.22 10.25 6.26
N MET A 141 -0.63 11.11 6.85
CA MET A 141 -2.08 10.92 6.84
C MET A 141 -2.65 10.93 5.42
N LEU A 142 -2.11 11.82 4.56
CA LEU A 142 -2.55 11.91 3.16
C LEU A 142 -2.11 10.70 2.32
N ALA A 143 -0.98 10.06 2.67
CA ALA A 143 -0.45 8.91 1.93
C ALA A 143 -1.14 7.58 2.26
N MET A 144 -1.88 7.50 3.39
CA MET A 144 -2.64 6.32 3.82
C MET A 144 -3.98 6.21 3.13
#